data_c5139f6a4c8b52bac67cfa08e7590f79
#
_entry.id   c5139f6a4c8b52bac67cfa08e7590f79
#
_cell.length_a   1.000
_cell.length_b   1.000
_cell.length_c   1.000
_cell.angle_alpha   90.00
_cell.angle_beta   90.00
_cell.angle_gamma   90.00
#
_symmetry.space_group_name_H-M   'P 1'
#
loop_
_entity.id
_entity.type
_entity.pdbx_description
1 polymer ?
#
loop_
_entity_poly.entity_id
_entity_poly.type
_entity_poly.pdbx_seq_one_letter_code
_entity_poly.pdbx_strand_id
1 'polypeptide(L)'
;MSDTILTDNARGGANLLNVGNDARGVMTPDEALEKAGLNFTVELRQCKTEDGNPMEGIAGNMYTVRTDNNQVLGNGLSKGYGIVQNQTVANTIIEICGHAGATIERIGSRKNGASMFCIARLPQEYSVMVGTEDPAQVYMIFQNSHDGSGSLKITFTSIRLHCFNQMPAMLKEGTQIKLSHTSGINKNLFSKIDNVLVAVRESIETLEVSYNQMLDTRIDREKAIDLIDY
;
A
#
# COMPACT_ATOMS: atom_id res chain seq x y z
N MET A 1 -8.30 13.77 -18.54
CA MET A 1 -8.81 12.42 -18.30
C MET A 1 -8.65 12.15 -16.82
N SER A 2 -9.75 11.94 -16.18
CA SER A 2 -9.96 11.99 -14.75
C SER A 2 -9.12 10.97 -13.99
N ASP A 3 -8.48 11.43 -12.95
CA ASP A 3 -8.05 10.57 -11.86
C ASP A 3 -9.24 9.74 -11.38
N THR A 4 -9.26 8.47 -11.76
CA THR A 4 -10.25 7.51 -11.31
C THR A 4 -9.96 7.18 -9.84
N ILE A 5 -10.08 8.17 -8.97
CA ILE A 5 -9.68 8.02 -7.58
C ILE A 5 -10.83 8.24 -6.62
N LEU A 6 -11.83 8.92 -7.02
CA LEU A 6 -12.96 9.22 -6.16
C LEU A 6 -14.21 9.23 -7.03
N THR A 7 -14.74 8.09 -7.34
CA THR A 7 -16.15 8.07 -7.68
C THR A 7 -16.94 8.26 -6.42
N ASP A 8 -17.54 9.42 -6.38
CA ASP A 8 -18.70 9.79 -5.60
C ASP A 8 -19.53 8.63 -5.09
N ASN A 9 -19.83 8.68 -3.81
CA ASN A 9 -21.16 8.82 -3.26
C ASN A 9 -21.38 8.02 -2.02
N ALA A 10 -21.53 8.82 -1.06
CA ALA A 10 -22.73 9.45 -0.66
C ALA A 10 -23.77 8.54 -0.04
N ARG A 11 -23.99 8.79 1.20
CA ARG A 11 -25.24 8.64 1.94
C ARG A 11 -25.89 7.26 1.91
N GLY A 12 -25.52 6.47 2.87
CA GLY A 12 -26.34 5.35 3.26
C GLY A 12 -25.62 4.03 3.42
N GLY A 13 -25.39 3.64 4.66
CA GLY A 13 -24.89 2.32 5.00
C GLY A 13 -23.37 2.25 5.08
N ALA A 14 -22.86 1.82 6.20
CA ALA A 14 -21.46 1.60 6.52
C ALA A 14 -20.76 0.65 5.52
N ASN A 15 -20.45 1.14 4.32
CA ASN A 15 -19.59 0.44 3.38
C ASN A 15 -18.18 0.93 3.55
N LEU A 16 -17.41 0.08 4.15
CA LEU A 16 -15.96 0.08 4.22
C LEU A 16 -15.37 0.50 2.90
N LEU A 17 -14.55 1.57 2.92
CA LEU A 17 -13.59 1.84 1.88
C LEU A 17 -14.15 2.47 0.60
N ASN A 18 -14.43 3.74 0.64
CA ASN A 18 -14.53 4.57 -0.58
C ASN A 18 -13.14 4.90 -1.17
N VAL A 19 -12.20 3.95 -1.11
CA VAL A 19 -10.82 4.15 -1.55
C VAL A 19 -10.52 3.16 -2.67
N GLY A 20 -10.21 3.66 -3.86
CA GLY A 20 -9.91 2.83 -5.02
C GLY A 20 -11.12 2.07 -5.58
N ASN A 21 -10.86 1.13 -6.46
CA ASN A 21 -11.86 0.31 -7.14
C ASN A 21 -12.20 -0.93 -6.31
N ASP A 22 -13.43 -1.39 -6.38
CA ASP A 22 -13.85 -2.67 -5.81
C ASP A 22 -13.11 -3.82 -6.52
N ALA A 23 -12.36 -4.58 -5.75
CA ALA A 23 -11.53 -5.67 -6.24
C ALA A 23 -11.92 -7.03 -5.63
N ARG A 24 -13.09 -7.12 -4.99
CA ARG A 24 -13.60 -8.39 -4.50
C ARG A 24 -13.80 -9.36 -5.65
N GLY A 25 -13.29 -10.58 -5.47
CA GLY A 25 -13.32 -11.62 -6.52
C GLY A 25 -12.15 -11.55 -7.51
N VAL A 26 -11.22 -10.60 -7.39
CA VAL A 26 -9.97 -10.60 -8.17
C VAL A 26 -9.13 -11.80 -7.74
N MET A 27 -8.78 -12.63 -8.70
CA MET A 27 -8.03 -13.86 -8.48
C MET A 27 -6.72 -13.91 -9.28
N THR A 28 -6.58 -13.01 -10.26
CA THR A 28 -5.41 -12.98 -11.14
C THR A 28 -4.70 -11.62 -11.13
N PRO A 29 -3.38 -11.60 -11.37
CA PRO A 29 -2.62 -10.36 -11.46
C PRO A 29 -3.14 -9.42 -12.56
N ASP A 30 -3.57 -9.96 -13.69
CA ASP A 30 -4.05 -9.16 -14.83
C ASP A 30 -5.38 -8.45 -14.48
N GLU A 31 -6.31 -9.13 -13.82
CA GLU A 31 -7.53 -8.50 -13.30
C GLU A 31 -7.23 -7.39 -12.29
N ALA A 32 -6.22 -7.62 -11.43
CA ALA A 32 -5.78 -6.62 -10.46
C ALA A 32 -5.23 -5.36 -11.16
N LEU A 33 -4.39 -5.55 -12.17
CA LEU A 33 -3.81 -4.45 -12.95
C LEU A 33 -4.85 -3.68 -13.74
N GLU A 34 -5.80 -4.37 -14.36
CA GLU A 34 -6.90 -3.75 -15.10
C GLU A 34 -7.75 -2.88 -14.18
N LYS A 35 -8.17 -3.43 -13.02
CA LYS A 35 -8.95 -2.68 -12.03
C LYS A 35 -8.20 -1.49 -11.45
N ALA A 36 -6.90 -1.56 -11.31
CA ALA A 36 -6.06 -0.47 -10.80
C ALA A 36 -5.69 0.57 -11.86
N GLY A 37 -5.92 0.29 -13.15
CA GLY A 37 -5.46 1.13 -14.26
C GLY A 37 -3.94 1.12 -14.40
N LEU A 38 -3.29 -0.02 -14.14
CA LEU A 38 -1.83 -0.19 -14.06
C LEU A 38 -1.28 -1.17 -15.10
N ASN A 39 -2.05 -1.45 -16.14
CA ASN A 39 -1.64 -2.37 -17.20
C ASN A 39 -0.64 -1.70 -18.18
N PHE A 40 0.51 -1.30 -17.63
CA PHE A 40 1.64 -0.72 -18.36
C PHE A 40 2.95 -1.07 -17.68
N THR A 41 4.04 -0.97 -18.42
CA THR A 41 5.41 -1.10 -17.88
C THR A 41 6.01 0.28 -17.60
N VAL A 42 7.03 0.29 -16.75
CA VAL A 42 7.75 1.50 -16.34
C VAL A 42 9.21 1.37 -16.71
N GLU A 43 9.76 2.43 -17.29
CA GLU A 43 11.17 2.52 -17.64
C GLU A 43 11.87 3.62 -16.84
N LEU A 44 13.15 3.40 -16.53
CA LEU A 44 14.04 4.42 -16.00
C LEU A 44 14.82 5.02 -17.18
N ARG A 45 14.66 6.32 -17.39
CA ARG A 45 15.33 7.04 -18.48
C ARG A 45 16.20 8.15 -17.93
N GLN A 46 17.28 8.46 -18.64
CA GLN A 46 18.18 9.55 -18.29
C GLN A 46 17.69 10.87 -18.88
N CYS A 47 17.77 11.92 -18.07
CA CYS A 47 17.51 13.29 -18.53
C CYS A 47 18.51 13.68 -19.62
N LYS A 48 18.04 14.49 -20.57
CA LYS A 48 18.85 14.99 -21.68
C LYS A 48 18.88 16.51 -21.68
N THR A 49 19.96 17.08 -22.21
CA THR A 49 20.08 18.50 -22.52
C THR A 49 19.16 18.88 -23.68
N GLU A 50 19.02 20.17 -23.97
CA GLU A 50 18.26 20.65 -25.13
C GLU A 50 18.79 20.07 -26.47
N ASP A 51 20.10 19.86 -26.56
CA ASP A 51 20.74 19.23 -27.73
C ASP A 51 20.57 17.71 -27.80
N GLY A 52 19.81 17.11 -26.85
CA GLY A 52 19.54 15.68 -26.83
C GLY A 52 20.63 14.80 -26.22
N ASN A 53 21.72 15.38 -25.69
CA ASN A 53 22.81 14.63 -25.06
C ASN A 53 22.42 14.19 -23.63
N PRO A 54 22.86 13.01 -23.15
CA PRO A 54 22.63 12.60 -21.77
C PRO A 54 23.23 13.59 -20.78
N MET A 55 22.49 13.93 -19.73
CA MET A 55 23.00 14.74 -18.63
C MET A 55 23.86 13.83 -17.73
N GLU A 56 25.19 13.96 -17.82
CA GLU A 56 26.13 13.17 -17.02
C GLU A 56 26.65 13.96 -15.80
N GLY A 57 27.12 13.22 -14.79
CA GLY A 57 27.74 13.81 -13.61
C GLY A 57 26.80 14.53 -12.64
N ILE A 58 25.50 14.52 -12.89
CA ILE A 58 24.48 15.15 -12.05
C ILE A 58 23.71 14.08 -11.28
N ALA A 59 23.68 14.18 -9.95
CA ALA A 59 22.86 13.33 -9.12
C ALA A 59 21.37 13.60 -9.41
N GLY A 60 20.55 12.55 -9.43
CA GLY A 60 19.12 12.71 -9.69
C GLY A 60 18.74 13.02 -11.15
N ASN A 61 19.60 12.64 -12.08
CA ASN A 61 19.41 12.87 -13.52
C ASN A 61 18.58 11.78 -14.21
N MET A 62 17.85 10.96 -13.44
CA MET A 62 17.00 9.90 -13.98
C MET A 62 15.53 10.23 -13.68
N TYR A 63 14.65 9.71 -14.52
CA TYR A 63 13.20 9.78 -14.35
C TYR A 63 12.54 8.48 -14.74
N THR A 64 11.40 8.18 -14.13
CA THR A 64 10.56 7.04 -14.52
C THR A 64 9.45 7.50 -15.46
N VAL A 65 9.13 6.65 -16.43
CA VAL A 65 8.13 6.93 -17.45
C VAL A 65 7.30 5.69 -17.75
N ARG A 66 6.02 5.88 -18.00
CA ARG A 66 5.13 4.85 -18.54
C ARG A 66 5.47 4.59 -20.00
N THR A 67 5.48 3.33 -20.41
CA THR A 67 5.81 2.96 -21.78
C THR A 67 4.64 3.11 -22.75
N ASP A 68 3.40 3.08 -22.26
CA ASP A 68 2.18 3.13 -23.07
C ASP A 68 1.86 4.53 -23.61
N ASN A 69 2.22 5.57 -22.87
CA ASN A 69 1.87 6.96 -23.22
C ASN A 69 3.00 7.96 -23.00
N ASN A 70 4.19 7.51 -22.63
CA ASN A 70 5.38 8.30 -22.31
C ASN A 70 5.20 9.34 -21.18
N GLN A 71 4.19 9.17 -20.33
CA GLN A 71 3.99 10.06 -19.19
C GLN A 71 5.06 9.83 -18.14
N VAL A 72 5.67 10.90 -17.67
CA VAL A 72 6.63 10.90 -16.56
C VAL A 72 5.89 10.62 -15.26
N LEU A 73 6.35 9.64 -14.49
CA LEU A 73 5.80 9.27 -13.19
C LEU A 73 6.59 9.89 -12.04
N GLY A 74 7.91 9.96 -12.15
CA GLY A 74 8.79 10.53 -11.15
C GLY A 74 10.08 11.04 -11.76
N ASN A 75 10.73 12.00 -11.12
CA ASN A 75 11.99 12.60 -11.54
C ASN A 75 12.96 12.72 -10.36
N GLY A 76 14.16 13.17 -10.63
CA GLY A 76 15.18 13.33 -9.58
C GLY A 76 15.70 12.00 -9.02
N LEU A 77 15.57 10.92 -9.78
CA LEU A 77 15.95 9.59 -9.34
C LEU A 77 17.45 9.31 -9.61
N SER A 78 18.01 8.39 -8.84
CA SER A 78 19.37 7.93 -9.05
C SER A 78 19.45 6.86 -10.16
N LYS A 79 20.62 6.70 -10.76
CA LYS A 79 20.89 5.62 -11.73
C LYS A 79 20.70 4.22 -11.13
N GLY A 80 20.85 4.09 -9.82
CA GLY A 80 20.63 2.84 -9.08
C GLY A 80 19.18 2.60 -8.64
N TYR A 81 18.21 3.44 -9.06
CA TYR A 81 16.82 3.23 -8.72
C TYR A 81 16.29 1.95 -9.33
N GLY A 82 15.79 1.05 -8.49
CA GLY A 82 15.24 -0.24 -8.91
C GLY A 82 13.74 -0.15 -9.11
N ILE A 83 13.27 -0.32 -10.35
CA ILE A 83 11.84 -0.36 -10.64
C ILE A 83 11.29 -1.72 -10.27
N VAL A 84 10.24 -1.75 -9.46
CA VAL A 84 9.38 -2.92 -9.30
C VAL A 84 8.21 -2.74 -10.25
N GLN A 85 8.14 -3.57 -11.28
CA GLN A 85 7.08 -3.50 -12.28
C GLN A 85 5.71 -3.78 -11.67
N ASN A 86 4.68 -3.14 -12.21
CA ASN A 86 3.29 -3.34 -11.77
C ASN A 86 2.90 -4.82 -11.78
N GLN A 87 3.29 -5.56 -12.82
CA GLN A 87 3.04 -7.00 -12.92
C GLN A 87 3.69 -7.78 -11.78
N THR A 88 4.93 -7.44 -11.42
CA THR A 88 5.64 -8.09 -10.31
C THR A 88 4.92 -7.84 -8.99
N VAL A 89 4.46 -6.60 -8.76
CA VAL A 89 3.69 -6.25 -7.56
C VAL A 89 2.36 -7.00 -7.52
N ALA A 90 1.63 -7.03 -8.63
CA ALA A 90 0.35 -7.74 -8.71
C ALA A 90 0.52 -9.25 -8.47
N ASN A 91 1.54 -9.89 -9.08
CA ASN A 91 1.87 -11.29 -8.80
C ASN A 91 2.12 -11.52 -7.31
N THR A 92 2.93 -10.66 -6.69
CA THR A 92 3.26 -10.75 -5.27
C THR A 92 2.02 -10.60 -4.38
N ILE A 93 1.13 -9.67 -4.70
CA ILE A 93 -0.12 -9.46 -3.95
C ILE A 93 -0.99 -10.71 -4.01
N ILE A 94 -1.22 -11.26 -5.22
CA ILE A 94 -2.05 -12.45 -5.41
C ILE A 94 -1.45 -13.64 -4.67
N GLU A 95 -0.14 -13.84 -4.76
CA GLU A 95 0.55 -14.93 -4.09
C GLU A 95 0.45 -14.82 -2.56
N ILE A 96 0.76 -13.65 -1.99
CA ILE A 96 0.66 -13.42 -0.55
C ILE A 96 -0.78 -13.59 -0.07
N CYS A 97 -1.75 -13.02 -0.79
CA CYS A 97 -3.16 -13.15 -0.43
C CYS A 97 -3.62 -14.61 -0.49
N GLY A 98 -3.18 -15.37 -1.51
CA GLY A 98 -3.47 -16.80 -1.62
C GLY A 98 -2.93 -17.60 -0.43
N HIS A 99 -1.67 -17.40 -0.06
CA HIS A 99 -1.05 -18.08 1.09
C HIS A 99 -1.67 -17.67 2.44
N ALA A 100 -2.06 -16.41 2.58
CA ALA A 100 -2.68 -15.90 3.80
C ALA A 100 -4.20 -16.18 3.87
N GLY A 101 -4.82 -16.72 2.83
CA GLY A 101 -6.27 -16.83 2.72
C GLY A 101 -6.98 -15.47 2.69
N ALA A 102 -6.26 -14.41 2.35
CA ALA A 102 -6.78 -13.05 2.37
C ALA A 102 -7.64 -12.75 1.15
N THR A 103 -8.67 -11.93 1.34
CA THR A 103 -9.54 -11.44 0.26
C THR A 103 -9.16 -10.03 -0.12
N ILE A 104 -8.82 -9.80 -1.39
CA ILE A 104 -8.59 -8.46 -1.92
C ILE A 104 -9.94 -7.74 -1.95
N GLU A 105 -10.02 -6.57 -1.31
CA GLU A 105 -11.23 -5.76 -1.26
C GLU A 105 -11.13 -4.53 -2.16
N ARG A 106 -9.98 -3.86 -2.15
CA ARG A 106 -9.77 -2.61 -2.88
C ARG A 106 -8.40 -2.56 -3.53
N ILE A 107 -8.37 -1.97 -4.71
CA ILE A 107 -7.13 -1.71 -5.44
C ILE A 107 -7.24 -0.39 -6.20
N GLY A 108 -6.14 0.32 -6.34
CA GLY A 108 -6.14 1.57 -7.07
C GLY A 108 -4.75 2.14 -7.30
N SER A 109 -4.71 3.20 -8.08
CA SER A 109 -3.50 3.96 -8.36
C SER A 109 -3.73 5.46 -8.16
N ARG A 110 -2.65 6.22 -8.03
CA ARG A 110 -2.65 7.68 -7.89
C ARG A 110 -1.61 8.30 -8.80
N LYS A 111 -1.77 9.61 -9.05
CA LYS A 111 -0.83 10.39 -9.88
C LYS A 111 -0.55 9.69 -11.21
N ASN A 112 -1.63 9.29 -11.90
CA ASN A 112 -1.57 8.59 -13.20
C ASN A 112 -0.76 7.29 -13.20
N GLY A 113 -0.78 6.56 -12.07
CA GLY A 113 -0.06 5.31 -11.91
C GLY A 113 1.33 5.43 -11.28
N ALA A 114 1.75 6.64 -10.85
CA ALA A 114 3.02 6.81 -10.15
C ALA A 114 3.07 6.11 -8.79
N SER A 115 1.93 5.87 -8.17
CA SER A 115 1.82 5.03 -6.98
C SER A 115 0.59 4.16 -7.02
N MET A 116 0.66 2.98 -6.41
CA MET A 116 -0.44 2.05 -6.27
C MET A 116 -0.66 1.64 -4.82
N PHE A 117 -1.86 1.18 -4.54
CA PHE A 117 -2.20 0.50 -3.29
C PHE A 117 -3.16 -0.65 -3.55
N CYS A 118 -3.11 -1.64 -2.67
CA CYS A 118 -4.08 -2.72 -2.61
C CYS A 118 -4.41 -2.99 -1.15
N ILE A 119 -5.68 -3.21 -0.84
CA ILE A 119 -6.16 -3.51 0.50
C ILE A 119 -6.79 -4.89 0.47
N ALA A 120 -6.24 -5.78 1.28
CA ALA A 120 -6.73 -7.14 1.43
C ALA A 120 -7.14 -7.37 2.89
N ARG A 121 -8.28 -8.00 3.08
CA ARG A 121 -8.79 -8.42 4.37
C ARG A 121 -8.28 -9.80 4.71
N LEU A 122 -7.69 -9.97 5.88
CA LEU A 122 -7.29 -11.27 6.39
C LEU A 122 -8.51 -12.09 6.84
N PRO A 123 -8.44 -13.43 6.83
CA PRO A 123 -9.46 -14.30 7.41
C PRO A 123 -9.73 -13.99 8.88
N GLN A 124 -10.89 -14.39 9.38
CA GLN A 124 -11.30 -14.12 10.76
C GLN A 124 -10.35 -14.71 11.81
N GLU A 125 -9.65 -15.78 11.49
CA GLU A 125 -8.64 -16.40 12.35
C GLU A 125 -7.44 -15.48 12.65
N TYR A 126 -7.28 -14.40 11.88
CA TYR A 126 -6.29 -13.35 12.11
C TYR A 126 -6.90 -12.09 12.73
N SER A 127 -8.11 -12.17 13.29
CA SER A 127 -8.70 -11.05 14.02
C SER A 127 -7.98 -10.80 15.31
N VAL A 128 -7.85 -9.52 15.68
CA VAL A 128 -7.35 -9.11 16.99
C VAL A 128 -8.50 -9.14 17.98
N MET A 129 -8.38 -9.92 19.05
CA MET A 129 -9.38 -9.95 20.11
C MET A 129 -9.22 -8.74 21.01
N VAL A 130 -10.21 -7.86 20.99
CA VAL A 130 -10.29 -6.67 21.86
C VAL A 130 -11.27 -6.98 23.01
N GLY A 131 -10.73 -7.27 24.19
CA GLY A 131 -11.54 -7.83 25.26
C GLY A 131 -11.94 -9.28 24.97
N THR A 132 -13.13 -9.68 25.39
CA THR A 132 -13.62 -11.06 25.26
C THR A 132 -14.62 -11.26 24.11
N GLU A 133 -15.17 -10.20 23.53
CA GLU A 133 -16.33 -10.30 22.66
C GLU A 133 -16.27 -9.50 21.33
N ASP A 134 -15.24 -8.68 21.11
CA ASP A 134 -15.14 -7.82 19.94
C ASP A 134 -13.89 -8.11 19.08
N PRO A 135 -13.99 -8.98 18.05
CA PRO A 135 -12.88 -9.24 17.14
C PRO A 135 -12.69 -8.08 16.17
N ALA A 136 -11.55 -7.40 16.23
CA ALA A 136 -11.16 -6.39 15.26
C ALA A 136 -10.56 -7.03 14.00
N GLN A 137 -11.13 -6.73 12.84
CA GLN A 137 -10.70 -7.24 11.55
C GLN A 137 -9.33 -6.68 11.17
N VAL A 138 -8.39 -7.54 10.74
CA VAL A 138 -7.07 -7.12 10.28
C VAL A 138 -7.01 -7.05 8.76
N TYR A 139 -6.32 -6.03 8.28
CA TYR A 139 -6.10 -5.76 6.84
C TYR A 139 -4.60 -5.74 6.53
N MET A 140 -4.27 -6.21 5.33
CA MET A 140 -2.98 -5.97 4.68
C MET A 140 -3.12 -4.84 3.67
N ILE A 141 -2.23 -3.85 3.74
CA ILE A 141 -2.16 -2.77 2.76
C ILE A 141 -0.83 -2.87 2.03
N PHE A 142 -0.92 -3.14 0.75
CA PHE A 142 0.22 -3.13 -0.16
C PHE A 142 0.35 -1.75 -0.80
N GLN A 143 1.57 -1.24 -0.88
CA GLN A 143 1.86 0.01 -1.56
C GLN A 143 3.14 -0.12 -2.36
N ASN A 144 3.16 0.50 -3.53
CA ASN A 144 4.34 0.65 -4.37
C ASN A 144 4.35 2.05 -5.00
N SER A 145 5.52 2.58 -5.31
CA SER A 145 5.63 3.85 -6.04
C SER A 145 6.72 3.80 -7.10
N HIS A 146 6.55 4.58 -8.15
CA HIS A 146 7.50 4.76 -9.24
C HIS A 146 8.14 6.15 -9.24
N ASP A 147 7.70 7.04 -8.34
CA ASP A 147 8.13 8.44 -8.26
C ASP A 147 9.23 8.70 -7.22
N GLY A 148 9.79 7.65 -6.63
CA GLY A 148 10.79 7.77 -5.57
C GLY A 148 10.23 8.21 -4.21
N SER A 149 8.94 8.50 -4.09
CA SER A 149 8.32 8.97 -2.84
C SER A 149 8.16 7.88 -1.78
N GLY A 150 8.29 6.63 -2.15
CA GLY A 150 8.09 5.50 -1.24
C GLY A 150 8.81 4.23 -1.67
N SER A 151 8.88 3.30 -0.74
CA SER A 151 9.31 1.92 -0.94
C SER A 151 8.11 1.01 -1.24
N LEU A 152 8.35 -0.18 -1.77
CA LEU A 152 7.36 -1.24 -1.71
C LEU A 152 7.11 -1.59 -0.23
N LYS A 153 5.86 -1.51 0.20
CA LYS A 153 5.46 -1.70 1.60
C LYS A 153 4.29 -2.65 1.70
N ILE A 154 4.31 -3.43 2.78
CA ILE A 154 3.16 -4.18 3.26
C ILE A 154 2.94 -3.72 4.69
N THR A 155 1.76 -3.23 4.99
CA THR A 155 1.37 -2.74 6.32
C THR A 155 0.22 -3.58 6.83
N PHE A 156 0.30 -4.02 8.10
CA PHE A 156 -0.77 -4.72 8.80
C PHE A 156 -1.45 -3.76 9.76
N THR A 157 -2.77 -3.73 9.74
CA THR A 157 -3.55 -2.82 10.58
C THR A 157 -4.95 -3.37 10.80
N SER A 158 -5.51 -3.12 11.99
CA SER A 158 -6.92 -3.38 12.29
C SER A 158 -7.81 -2.13 12.12
N ILE A 159 -7.23 -1.00 11.75
CA ILE A 159 -7.97 0.23 11.53
C ILE A 159 -8.76 0.13 10.22
N ARG A 160 -10.07 0.34 10.28
CA ARG A 160 -10.91 0.44 9.08
C ARG A 160 -10.65 1.75 8.35
N LEU A 161 -10.31 1.64 7.07
CA LEU A 161 -10.25 2.80 6.18
C LEU A 161 -11.65 3.21 5.74
N HIS A 162 -12.09 4.40 6.15
CA HIS A 162 -13.30 5.02 5.64
C HIS A 162 -13.01 6.03 4.52
N CYS A 163 -11.82 6.64 4.53
CA CYS A 163 -11.40 7.59 3.51
C CYS A 163 -9.89 7.54 3.30
N PHE A 164 -9.44 8.07 2.16
CA PHE A 164 -8.03 8.08 1.80
C PHE A 164 -7.16 8.90 2.78
N ASN A 165 -7.73 9.92 3.42
CA ASN A 165 -7.00 10.76 4.38
C ASN A 165 -6.57 10.00 5.65
N GLN A 166 -7.19 8.88 5.96
CA GLN A 166 -6.79 8.02 7.09
C GLN A 166 -5.59 7.12 6.75
N MET A 167 -5.30 6.92 5.47
CA MET A 167 -4.19 6.03 5.05
C MET A 167 -2.83 6.42 5.64
N PRO A 168 -2.42 7.70 5.73
CA PRO A 168 -1.17 8.08 6.35
C PRO A 168 -1.07 7.68 7.84
N ALA A 169 -2.16 7.83 8.60
CA ALA A 169 -2.22 7.43 10.00
C ALA A 169 -2.07 5.92 10.16
N MET A 170 -2.83 5.14 9.40
CA MET A 170 -2.75 3.68 9.41
C MET A 170 -1.36 3.17 9.06
N LEU A 171 -0.72 3.79 8.06
CA LEU A 171 0.63 3.43 7.64
C LEU A 171 1.69 3.81 8.65
N LYS A 172 1.42 4.76 9.53
CA LYS A 172 2.33 5.17 10.60
C LYS A 172 2.25 4.25 11.81
N GLU A 173 1.07 3.75 12.14
CA GLU A 173 0.79 2.97 13.34
C GLU A 173 0.90 1.45 13.13
N GLY A 174 0.71 0.97 11.88
CA GLY A 174 0.78 -0.45 11.57
C GLY A 174 2.19 -1.02 11.51
N THR A 175 2.33 -2.32 11.78
CA THR A 175 3.57 -3.05 11.52
C THR A 175 3.87 -3.08 10.02
N GLN A 176 5.11 -2.75 9.63
CA GLN A 176 5.46 -2.55 8.23
C GLN A 176 6.64 -3.43 7.81
N ILE A 177 6.48 -4.07 6.66
CA ILE A 177 7.58 -4.64 5.89
C ILE A 177 7.91 -3.68 4.76
N LYS A 178 9.17 -3.23 4.68
CA LYS A 178 9.62 -2.27 3.67
C LYS A 178 10.73 -2.87 2.81
N LEU A 179 10.61 -2.66 1.50
CA LEU A 179 11.61 -3.04 0.51
C LEU A 179 11.99 -1.81 -0.30
N SER A 180 13.22 -1.33 -0.12
CA SER A 180 13.72 -0.14 -0.85
C SER A 180 13.89 -0.44 -2.34
N HIS A 181 13.61 0.56 -3.18
CA HIS A 181 13.79 0.51 -4.63
C HIS A 181 15.29 0.57 -4.99
N THR A 182 15.94 -0.58 -4.93
CA THR A 182 17.33 -0.77 -5.35
C THR A 182 17.39 -1.76 -6.50
N SER A 183 18.49 -1.78 -7.26
CA SER A 183 18.67 -2.66 -8.42
C SER A 183 18.51 -4.16 -8.13
N GLY A 184 18.59 -4.57 -6.86
CA GLY A 184 18.41 -5.96 -6.43
C GLY A 184 17.00 -6.31 -5.92
N ILE A 185 16.06 -5.37 -5.90
CA ILE A 185 14.75 -5.56 -5.24
C ILE A 185 13.98 -6.76 -5.76
N ASN A 186 13.94 -6.95 -7.09
CA ASN A 186 13.17 -8.04 -7.71
C ASN A 186 13.68 -9.44 -7.31
N LYS A 187 14.97 -9.58 -7.01
CA LYS A 187 15.55 -10.86 -6.56
C LYS A 187 15.16 -11.23 -5.13
N ASN A 188 14.86 -10.23 -4.31
CA ASN A 188 14.58 -10.41 -2.89
C ASN A 188 13.08 -10.41 -2.56
N LEU A 189 12.22 -10.11 -3.53
CA LEU A 189 10.80 -9.94 -3.30
C LEU A 189 10.14 -11.26 -2.90
N PHE A 190 10.37 -12.31 -3.70
CA PHE A 190 9.77 -13.63 -3.47
C PHE A 190 10.36 -14.37 -2.26
N SER A 191 11.66 -14.21 -1.98
CA SER A 191 12.29 -14.87 -0.81
C SER A 191 11.79 -14.34 0.55
N LYS A 192 11.00 -13.28 0.56
CA LYS A 192 10.46 -12.67 1.77
C LYS A 192 8.98 -12.98 2.02
N ILE A 193 8.32 -13.72 1.12
CA ILE A 193 6.89 -14.07 1.29
C ILE A 193 6.67 -14.87 2.57
N ASP A 194 7.51 -15.86 2.86
CA ASP A 194 7.42 -16.65 4.09
C ASP A 194 7.58 -15.77 5.35
N ASN A 195 8.47 -14.79 5.29
CA ASN A 195 8.65 -13.82 6.37
C ASN A 195 7.43 -12.91 6.54
N VAL A 196 6.65 -12.67 5.49
CA VAL A 196 5.41 -11.87 5.59
C VAL A 196 4.40 -12.57 6.48
N LEU A 197 4.19 -13.88 6.31
CA LEU A 197 3.23 -14.65 7.10
C LEU A 197 3.63 -14.72 8.58
N VAL A 198 4.93 -14.83 8.88
CA VAL A 198 5.43 -14.75 10.24
C VAL A 198 5.15 -13.36 10.83
N ALA A 199 5.48 -12.30 10.08
CA ALA A 199 5.23 -10.93 10.50
C ALA A 199 3.74 -10.60 10.67
N VAL A 200 2.83 -11.26 9.92
CA VAL A 200 1.37 -11.16 10.16
C VAL A 200 1.04 -11.58 11.59
N ARG A 201 1.49 -12.75 12.01
CA ARG A 201 1.19 -13.29 13.35
C ARG A 201 1.78 -12.41 14.45
N GLU A 202 3.04 -12.02 14.33
CA GLU A 202 3.70 -11.12 15.30
C GLU A 202 2.98 -9.76 15.40
N SER A 203 2.48 -9.26 14.26
CA SER A 203 1.72 -8.01 14.22
C SER A 203 0.38 -8.12 14.93
N ILE A 204 -0.31 -9.23 14.76
CA ILE A 204 -1.60 -9.51 15.41
C ILE A 204 -1.41 -9.56 16.93
N GLU A 205 -0.41 -10.31 17.41
CA GLU A 205 -0.08 -10.40 18.83
C GLU A 205 0.24 -9.01 19.42
N THR A 206 1.01 -8.19 18.69
CA THR A 206 1.35 -6.83 19.13
C THR A 206 0.11 -5.92 19.20
N LEU A 207 -0.77 -5.99 18.20
CA LEU A 207 -2.01 -5.22 18.17
C LEU A 207 -2.96 -5.65 19.29
N GLU A 208 -3.06 -6.96 19.54
CA GLU A 208 -3.90 -7.51 20.60
C GLU A 208 -3.47 -7.02 21.97
N VAL A 209 -2.17 -7.09 22.27
CA VAL A 209 -1.61 -6.55 23.50
C VAL A 209 -1.91 -5.06 23.65
N SER A 210 -1.68 -4.28 22.59
CA SER A 210 -1.89 -2.83 22.60
C SER A 210 -3.35 -2.46 22.84
N TYR A 211 -4.29 -3.14 22.19
CA TYR A 211 -5.71 -2.85 22.36
C TYR A 211 -6.25 -3.25 23.72
N ASN A 212 -5.81 -4.40 24.25
CA ASN A 212 -6.21 -4.81 25.59
C ASN A 212 -5.64 -3.88 26.67
N GLN A 213 -4.42 -3.36 26.49
CA GLN A 213 -3.88 -2.31 27.35
C GLN A 213 -4.70 -1.02 27.30
N MET A 214 -5.18 -0.63 26.09
CA MET A 214 -6.07 0.53 25.95
C MET A 214 -7.40 0.34 26.67
N LEU A 215 -7.98 -0.87 26.64
CA LEU A 215 -9.21 -1.19 27.38
C LEU A 215 -9.03 -1.08 28.90
N ASP A 216 -7.87 -1.49 29.41
CA ASP A 216 -7.55 -1.42 30.83
C ASP A 216 -7.21 0.02 31.28
N THR A 217 -6.93 0.91 30.34
CA THR A 217 -6.60 2.31 30.63
C THR A 217 -7.86 3.12 30.92
N ARG A 218 -8.07 3.46 32.18
CA ARG A 218 -9.16 4.36 32.58
C ARG A 218 -8.77 5.82 32.33
N ILE A 219 -9.54 6.49 31.48
CA ILE A 219 -9.42 7.93 31.25
C ILE A 219 -10.57 8.59 32.04
N ASP A 220 -10.23 9.43 33.02
CA ASP A 220 -11.22 10.27 33.68
C ASP A 220 -11.67 11.43 32.77
N ARG A 221 -12.75 12.10 33.20
CA ARG A 221 -13.35 13.17 32.36
C ARG A 221 -12.41 14.35 32.13
N GLU A 222 -11.57 14.69 33.09
CA GLU A 222 -10.63 15.83 32.97
C GLU A 222 -9.55 15.50 31.92
N LYS A 223 -8.95 14.34 31.98
CA LYS A 223 -7.98 13.87 30.98
C LYS A 223 -8.60 13.73 29.59
N ALA A 224 -9.86 13.32 29.50
CA ALA A 224 -10.57 13.25 28.21
C ALA A 224 -10.77 14.65 27.61
N ILE A 225 -11.08 15.64 28.42
CA ILE A 225 -11.21 17.04 27.97
C ILE A 225 -9.87 17.58 27.50
N ASP A 226 -8.80 17.37 28.27
CA ASP A 226 -7.45 17.82 27.91
C ASP A 226 -6.96 17.20 26.59
N LEU A 227 -7.36 15.98 26.27
CA LEU A 227 -7.05 15.32 24.98
C LEU A 227 -7.84 15.88 23.79
N ILE A 228 -9.03 16.46 24.04
CA ILE A 228 -9.88 17.04 22.99
C ILE A 228 -9.48 18.49 22.70
N ASP A 229 -9.00 19.22 23.70
CA ASP A 229 -8.61 20.62 23.59
C ASP A 229 -7.17 20.82 23.07
N TYR A 230 -6.46 19.74 22.77
CA TYR A 230 -5.10 19.73 22.19
C TYR A 230 -5.15 19.51 20.67
#